data_55811f9197653ce8df41afe3e14a0f9f
#
_entry.id   55811f9197653ce8df41afe3e14a0f9f
#
_cell.length_a   1.000
_cell.length_b   1.000
_cell.length_c   1.000
_cell.angle_alpha   90.00
_cell.angle_beta   90.00
_cell.angle_gamma   90.00
#
_symmetry.space_group_name_H-M   'P 1'
#
loop_
_entity.id
_entity.type
_entity.pdbx_description
1 polymer ?
#
loop_
_entity_poly.entity_id
_entity_poly.type
_entity_poly.pdbx_seq_one_letter_code
_entity_poly.pdbx_strand_id
1 'polypeptide(L)'
;ENFAGIMGSEKQAEVTNGVCGYDTENLYVVLRVCVPRKSGAEDTVIVAAKIKENENIDAEAIARNMVVGRDIMATGILQKAINAESGHTAVFILAEQVATVAFPEYQNGVQLTAEIVNNPEVRETPRGKHIADVMLKVENCIQGGNVHIPCIFWQENASEIAKYKRGTIVKITGRLQSREYVKKYYGDNNTESEEKRTTFEVSVEKMQVWWQPETVERN
;
A
#
# COMPACT_ATOMS: atom_id res chain seq x y z
N GLU A 1 8.60 -3.26 12.41
CA GLU A 1 8.81 -4.02 11.16
C GLU A 1 7.92 -3.45 10.07
N ASN A 2 8.48 -3.16 8.92
CA ASN A 2 7.78 -2.70 7.74
C ASN A 2 8.45 -3.36 6.54
N PHE A 3 7.81 -4.37 5.98
CA PHE A 3 8.32 -5.11 4.83
C PHE A 3 7.20 -5.37 3.83
N ALA A 4 7.51 -5.21 2.56
CA ALA A 4 6.66 -5.60 1.45
C ALA A 4 7.49 -6.22 0.33
N GLY A 5 6.95 -7.27 -0.28
CA GLY A 5 7.57 -7.92 -1.43
C GLY A 5 6.52 -8.38 -2.43
N ILE A 6 6.79 -8.16 -3.70
CA ILE A 6 5.93 -8.61 -4.80
C ILE A 6 6.74 -9.32 -5.87
N MET A 7 6.07 -10.19 -6.59
CA MET A 7 6.52 -10.73 -7.88
C MET A 7 5.32 -10.67 -8.84
N GLY A 8 5.46 -9.95 -9.93
CA GLY A 8 4.38 -9.70 -10.87
C GLY A 8 4.87 -9.20 -12.22
N SER A 9 3.93 -8.94 -13.13
CA SER A 9 4.22 -8.45 -14.47
C SER A 9 4.17 -6.93 -14.52
N GLU A 10 5.23 -6.33 -15.05
CA GLU A 10 5.32 -4.89 -15.26
C GLU A 10 4.35 -4.44 -16.37
N LYS A 11 3.52 -3.45 -16.08
CA LYS A 11 2.56 -2.88 -17.04
C LYS A 11 2.94 -1.48 -17.50
N GLN A 12 3.66 -0.73 -16.68
CA GLN A 12 4.09 0.63 -16.96
C GLN A 12 5.34 0.97 -16.16
N ALA A 13 6.25 1.68 -16.78
CA ALA A 13 7.43 2.27 -16.12
C ALA A 13 7.58 3.73 -16.54
N GLU A 14 7.96 4.57 -15.61
CA GLU A 14 8.27 5.97 -15.84
C GLU A 14 9.40 6.45 -14.93
N VAL A 15 10.14 7.46 -15.37
CA VAL A 15 11.12 8.18 -14.54
C VAL A 15 10.54 9.52 -14.16
N THR A 16 10.51 9.82 -12.87
CA THR A 16 9.89 11.04 -12.34
C THR A 16 10.64 11.57 -11.12
N ASN A 17 10.48 12.87 -10.87
CA ASN A 17 10.91 13.47 -9.61
C ASN A 17 9.92 13.11 -8.51
N GLY A 18 10.40 12.39 -7.51
CA GLY A 18 9.56 11.90 -6.43
C GLY A 18 8.49 10.89 -6.85
N VAL A 19 7.65 10.52 -5.91
CA VAL A 19 6.53 9.59 -6.12
C VAL A 19 5.28 10.16 -5.48
N CYS A 20 4.30 10.58 -6.29
CA CYS A 20 3.05 11.15 -5.81
C CYS A 20 3.24 12.30 -4.77
N GLY A 21 4.26 13.12 -4.95
CA GLY A 21 4.62 14.21 -4.03
C GLY A 21 5.58 13.81 -2.90
N TYR A 22 5.93 12.53 -2.78
CA TYR A 22 6.95 12.07 -1.85
C TYR A 22 8.35 12.30 -2.44
N ASP A 23 9.25 12.88 -1.63
CA ASP A 23 10.69 13.05 -1.94
C ASP A 23 10.96 13.63 -3.35
N THR A 24 10.34 14.76 -3.64
CA THR A 24 10.35 15.39 -4.98
C THR A 24 11.72 15.90 -5.42
N GLU A 25 12.70 15.96 -4.53
CA GLU A 25 14.08 16.37 -4.83
C GLU A 25 14.91 15.26 -5.48
N ASN A 26 14.43 14.01 -5.40
CA ASN A 26 15.12 12.84 -5.91
C ASN A 26 14.39 12.21 -7.10
N LEU A 27 15.17 11.56 -7.95
CA LEU A 27 14.69 10.85 -9.13
C LEU A 27 14.34 9.40 -8.81
N TYR A 28 13.22 8.93 -9.35
CA TYR A 28 12.72 7.56 -9.16
C TYR A 28 12.34 6.92 -10.49
N VAL A 29 12.57 5.61 -10.58
CA VAL A 29 11.84 4.76 -11.52
C VAL A 29 10.60 4.28 -10.81
N VAL A 30 9.43 4.60 -11.36
CA VAL A 30 8.13 4.20 -10.83
C VAL A 30 7.53 3.15 -11.75
N LEU A 31 7.22 1.98 -11.20
CA LEU A 31 6.67 0.84 -11.90
C LEU A 31 5.24 0.58 -11.44
N ARG A 32 4.34 0.29 -12.38
CA ARG A 32 3.04 -0.30 -12.10
C ARG A 32 3.10 -1.79 -12.38
N VAL A 33 2.95 -2.59 -11.36
CA VAL A 33 3.12 -4.04 -11.40
C VAL A 33 1.79 -4.71 -11.14
N CYS A 34 1.40 -5.60 -12.04
CA CYS A 34 0.20 -6.41 -11.91
C CYS A 34 0.55 -7.75 -11.26
N VAL A 35 -0.12 -8.08 -10.17
CA VAL A 35 0.04 -9.36 -9.47
C VAL A 35 -1.26 -10.15 -9.54
N PRO A 36 -1.30 -11.23 -10.32
CA PRO A 36 -2.49 -12.08 -10.42
C PRO A 36 -2.79 -12.76 -9.08
N ARG A 37 -4.07 -12.83 -8.73
CA ARG A 37 -4.57 -13.57 -7.57
C ARG A 37 -5.05 -14.96 -7.99
N LYS A 38 -5.03 -15.91 -7.07
CA LYS A 38 -5.62 -17.25 -7.27
C LYS A 38 -7.11 -17.21 -7.64
N SER A 39 -7.81 -16.13 -7.30
CA SER A 39 -9.23 -15.90 -7.62
C SER A 39 -9.48 -15.44 -9.06
N GLY A 40 -8.43 -15.19 -9.86
CA GLY A 40 -8.54 -14.61 -11.19
C GLY A 40 -8.59 -13.08 -11.22
N ALA A 41 -8.68 -12.41 -10.07
CA ALA A 41 -8.51 -10.95 -9.96
C ALA A 41 -7.04 -10.57 -9.97
N GLU A 42 -6.75 -9.29 -10.22
CA GLU A 42 -5.39 -8.76 -10.22
C GLU A 42 -5.27 -7.60 -9.23
N ASP A 43 -4.11 -7.48 -8.60
CA ASP A 43 -3.71 -6.31 -7.83
C ASP A 43 -2.72 -5.48 -8.63
N THR A 44 -2.97 -4.18 -8.78
CA THR A 44 -1.97 -3.25 -9.30
C THR A 44 -1.22 -2.66 -8.12
N VAL A 45 0.11 -2.84 -8.10
CA VAL A 45 1.01 -2.34 -7.06
C VAL A 45 1.95 -1.31 -7.67
N ILE A 46 2.13 -0.20 -6.96
CA ILE A 46 3.14 0.80 -7.33
C ILE A 46 4.44 0.44 -6.62
N VAL A 47 5.52 0.37 -7.39
CA VAL A 47 6.90 0.18 -6.91
C VAL A 47 7.72 1.38 -7.32
N ALA A 48 8.44 1.98 -6.39
CA ALA A 48 9.32 3.11 -6.64
C ALA A 48 10.75 2.77 -6.22
N ALA A 49 11.69 2.83 -7.15
CA ALA A 49 13.11 2.65 -6.90
C ALA A 49 13.86 3.97 -7.10
N LYS A 50 14.57 4.45 -6.07
CA LYS A 50 15.34 5.68 -6.13
C LYS A 50 16.56 5.50 -7.04
N ILE A 51 16.77 6.44 -7.96
CA ILE A 51 17.97 6.51 -8.79
C ILE A 51 19.05 7.21 -7.97
N LYS A 52 20.18 6.53 -7.74
CA LYS A 52 21.30 7.11 -6.98
C LYS A 52 22.14 8.04 -7.87
N GLU A 53 22.48 9.22 -7.37
CA GLU A 53 23.17 10.28 -8.10
C GLU A 53 24.58 9.91 -8.61
N ASN A 54 25.24 8.91 -8.02
CA ASN A 54 26.63 8.56 -8.33
C ASN A 54 26.82 7.41 -9.34
N GLU A 55 25.72 6.88 -9.85
CA GLU A 55 25.79 5.95 -10.94
C GLU A 55 25.49 6.73 -12.21
N ASN A 56 26.33 6.63 -13.22
CA ASN A 56 26.10 7.15 -14.59
C ASN A 56 24.94 6.36 -15.22
N ILE A 57 23.79 6.43 -14.58
CA ILE A 57 22.63 5.66 -14.94
C ILE A 57 21.81 6.53 -15.87
N ASP A 58 21.84 6.18 -17.15
CA ASP A 58 20.85 6.67 -18.10
C ASP A 58 19.47 6.23 -17.63
N ALA A 59 18.73 7.15 -16.97
CA ALA A 59 17.39 6.90 -16.43
C ALA A 59 16.44 6.37 -17.53
N GLU A 60 16.64 6.80 -18.78
CA GLU A 60 15.91 6.27 -19.93
C GLU A 60 16.33 4.82 -20.26
N ALA A 61 17.60 4.44 -20.05
CA ALA A 61 18.04 3.07 -20.27
C ALA A 61 17.48 2.14 -19.19
N ILE A 62 17.33 2.60 -17.94
CA ILE A 62 16.63 1.85 -16.89
C ILE A 62 15.16 1.69 -17.25
N ALA A 63 14.47 2.78 -17.62
CA ALA A 63 13.08 2.73 -18.03
C ALA A 63 12.87 1.86 -19.28
N ARG A 64 13.84 1.88 -20.23
CA ARG A 64 13.81 1.03 -21.43
C ARG A 64 14.18 -0.44 -21.15
N ASN A 65 15.08 -0.71 -20.21
CA ASN A 65 15.49 -2.06 -19.83
C ASN A 65 14.48 -2.75 -18.92
N MET A 66 13.65 -1.98 -18.19
CA MET A 66 12.46 -2.45 -17.52
C MET A 66 11.31 -2.49 -18.54
N VAL A 67 11.38 -3.40 -19.48
CA VAL A 67 10.42 -3.48 -20.60
C VAL A 67 9.08 -3.96 -20.08
N VAL A 68 8.02 -3.18 -20.37
CA VAL A 68 6.63 -3.57 -20.16
C VAL A 68 6.38 -5.02 -20.61
N GLY A 69 5.81 -5.83 -19.73
CA GLY A 69 5.54 -7.24 -19.96
C GLY A 69 6.58 -8.20 -19.40
N ARG A 70 7.67 -7.71 -18.78
CA ARG A 70 8.59 -8.57 -18.02
C ARG A 70 8.06 -8.84 -16.62
N ASP A 71 8.39 -10.01 -16.12
CA ASP A 71 8.14 -10.33 -14.72
C ASP A 71 9.27 -9.78 -13.86
N ILE A 72 8.89 -9.10 -12.80
CA ILE A 72 9.81 -8.49 -11.85
C ILE A 72 9.51 -8.95 -10.42
N MET A 73 10.55 -8.98 -9.63
CA MET A 73 10.48 -9.07 -8.16
C MET A 73 10.91 -7.74 -7.58
N ALA A 74 10.18 -7.24 -6.62
CA ALA A 74 10.55 -6.07 -5.85
C ALA A 74 10.34 -6.31 -4.35
N THR A 75 11.31 -5.87 -3.55
CA THR A 75 11.21 -5.90 -2.08
C THR A 75 11.60 -4.55 -1.51
N GLY A 76 11.01 -4.18 -0.40
CA GLY A 76 11.26 -2.91 0.27
C GLY A 76 10.28 -2.65 1.40
N ILE A 77 10.00 -1.39 1.65
CA ILE A 77 9.07 -0.93 2.68
C ILE A 77 7.83 -0.30 2.08
N LEU A 78 6.72 -0.36 2.80
CA LEU A 78 5.53 0.40 2.43
C LEU A 78 5.73 1.88 2.77
N GLN A 79 5.37 2.71 1.81
CA GLN A 79 5.36 4.16 1.94
C GLN A 79 4.01 4.70 1.47
N LYS A 80 3.64 5.88 1.99
CA LYS A 80 2.41 6.57 1.63
C LYS A 80 2.73 7.99 1.19
N ALA A 81 2.14 8.41 0.10
CA ALA A 81 2.21 9.78 -0.37
C ALA A 81 0.82 10.34 -0.67
N ILE A 82 0.70 11.65 -0.60
CA ILE A 82 -0.50 12.39 -0.96
C ILE A 82 -0.09 13.39 -2.03
N ASN A 83 -0.68 13.27 -3.21
CA ASN A 83 -0.51 14.27 -4.25
C ASN A 83 -1.17 15.57 -3.80
N ALA A 84 -0.37 16.65 -3.68
CA ALA A 84 -0.82 17.93 -3.14
C ALA A 84 -1.89 18.61 -4.02
N GLU A 85 -1.86 18.39 -5.33
CA GLU A 85 -2.78 19.02 -6.28
C GLU A 85 -4.12 18.26 -6.35
N SER A 86 -4.07 16.95 -6.45
CA SER A 86 -5.27 16.11 -6.60
C SER A 86 -5.84 15.59 -5.27
N GLY A 87 -5.07 15.66 -4.18
CA GLY A 87 -5.41 15.07 -2.90
C GLY A 87 -5.46 13.52 -2.93
N HIS A 88 -5.00 12.90 -4.03
CA HIS A 88 -4.99 11.45 -4.14
C HIS A 88 -3.89 10.86 -3.26
N THR A 89 -4.25 9.81 -2.53
CA THR A 89 -3.32 9.07 -1.70
C THR A 89 -2.87 7.81 -2.44
N ALA A 90 -1.58 7.56 -2.46
CA ALA A 90 -1.00 6.31 -2.93
C ALA A 90 -0.24 5.62 -1.79
N VAL A 91 -0.39 4.31 -1.69
CA VAL A 91 0.49 3.43 -0.91
C VAL A 91 1.30 2.64 -1.91
N PHE A 92 2.61 2.65 -1.74
CA PHE A 92 3.54 2.03 -2.69
C PHE A 92 4.68 1.35 -1.96
N ILE A 93 5.40 0.48 -2.66
CA ILE A 93 6.64 -0.12 -2.18
C ILE A 93 7.79 0.82 -2.56
N LEU A 94 8.45 1.41 -1.55
CA LEU A 94 9.75 2.03 -1.72
C LEU A 94 10.78 0.91 -1.76
N ALA A 95 11.24 0.60 -2.97
CA ALA A 95 12.01 -0.60 -3.22
C ALA A 95 13.47 -0.43 -2.79
N GLU A 96 13.97 -1.41 -2.07
CA GLU A 96 15.38 -1.62 -1.79
C GLU A 96 16.03 -2.48 -2.87
N GLN A 97 15.24 -3.40 -3.46
CA GLN A 97 15.67 -4.27 -4.54
C GLN A 97 14.58 -4.40 -5.60
N VAL A 98 15.01 -4.37 -6.85
CA VAL A 98 14.18 -4.68 -8.03
C VAL A 98 15.00 -5.54 -8.97
N ALA A 99 14.44 -6.66 -9.42
CA ALA A 99 15.10 -7.59 -10.35
C ALA A 99 14.10 -8.18 -11.35
N THR A 100 14.58 -8.48 -12.56
CA THR A 100 13.80 -9.26 -13.53
C THR A 100 13.84 -10.73 -13.17
N VAL A 101 12.75 -11.46 -13.41
CA VAL A 101 12.58 -12.86 -13.08
C VAL A 101 12.19 -13.65 -14.32
N ALA A 102 12.90 -14.75 -14.59
CA ALA A 102 12.63 -15.58 -15.77
C ALA A 102 11.45 -16.54 -15.58
N PHE A 103 11.21 -16.99 -14.34
CA PHE A 103 10.16 -17.95 -14.00
C PHE A 103 9.42 -17.45 -12.76
N PRO A 104 8.38 -16.60 -12.93
CA PRO A 104 7.73 -15.97 -11.80
C PRO A 104 6.81 -16.95 -11.04
N GLU A 105 6.93 -16.92 -9.71
CA GLU A 105 5.86 -17.33 -8.82
C GLU A 105 5.19 -16.04 -8.30
N TYR A 106 4.07 -15.66 -8.88
CA TYR A 106 3.39 -14.42 -8.51
C TYR A 106 3.08 -14.36 -7.03
N GLN A 107 3.62 -13.36 -6.37
CA GLN A 107 3.53 -13.17 -4.93
C GLN A 107 3.24 -11.71 -4.60
N ASN A 108 2.50 -11.51 -3.52
CA ASN A 108 2.21 -10.19 -2.98
C ASN A 108 2.13 -10.34 -1.46
N GLY A 109 3.18 -9.98 -0.77
CA GLY A 109 3.33 -10.15 0.66
C GLY A 109 3.65 -8.83 1.36
N VAL A 110 2.96 -8.58 2.47
CA VAL A 110 3.20 -7.46 3.38
C VAL A 110 3.31 -7.99 4.79
N GLN A 111 4.26 -7.47 5.55
CA GLN A 111 4.44 -7.75 6.96
C GLN A 111 4.69 -6.43 7.71
N LEU A 112 3.82 -6.12 8.67
CA LEU A 112 3.92 -4.90 9.45
C LEU A 112 3.85 -5.20 10.95
N THR A 113 4.65 -4.47 11.74
CA THR A 113 4.42 -4.26 13.16
C THR A 113 4.00 -2.80 13.32
N ALA A 114 2.78 -2.55 13.78
CA ALA A 114 2.15 -1.25 13.67
C ALA A 114 1.18 -0.97 14.81
N GLU A 115 0.98 0.31 15.11
CA GLU A 115 0.04 0.80 16.11
C GLU A 115 -1.33 1.10 15.48
N ILE A 116 -2.40 0.70 16.14
CA ILE A 116 -3.78 1.06 15.77
C ILE A 116 -4.02 2.55 16.05
N VAL A 117 -4.39 3.31 15.02
CA VAL A 117 -4.58 4.78 15.12
C VAL A 117 -6.02 5.16 15.43
N ASN A 118 -6.98 4.44 14.87
CA ASN A 118 -8.43 4.65 15.09
C ASN A 118 -9.02 3.43 15.79
N ASN A 119 -10.08 3.61 16.58
CA ASN A 119 -10.79 2.47 17.12
C ASN A 119 -11.43 1.69 15.98
N PRO A 120 -11.15 0.38 15.85
CA PRO A 120 -11.72 -0.43 14.78
C PRO A 120 -13.22 -0.63 14.98
N GLU A 121 -13.99 -0.48 13.90
CA GLU A 121 -15.42 -0.72 13.88
C GLU A 121 -15.75 -1.75 12.79
N VAL A 122 -16.54 -2.75 13.15
CA VAL A 122 -16.99 -3.76 12.18
C VAL A 122 -18.20 -3.23 11.44
N ARG A 123 -18.16 -3.31 10.13
CA ARG A 123 -19.30 -3.03 9.24
C ARG A 123 -19.54 -4.18 8.26
N GLU A 124 -20.73 -4.25 7.75
CA GLU A 124 -21.08 -5.24 6.73
C GLU A 124 -21.00 -4.63 5.34
N THR A 125 -20.43 -5.40 4.41
CA THR A 125 -20.42 -5.03 2.99
C THR A 125 -21.76 -5.35 2.34
N PRO A 126 -22.10 -4.74 1.16
CA PRO A 126 -23.32 -5.08 0.41
C PRO A 126 -23.46 -6.57 0.04
N ARG A 127 -22.37 -7.33 0.13
CA ARG A 127 -22.35 -8.79 -0.12
C ARG A 127 -22.37 -9.62 1.17
N GLY A 128 -22.72 -9.03 2.30
CA GLY A 128 -22.86 -9.72 3.59
C GLY A 128 -21.52 -10.11 4.26
N LYS A 129 -20.39 -9.53 3.86
CA LYS A 129 -19.11 -9.80 4.51
C LYS A 129 -18.83 -8.75 5.58
N HIS A 130 -18.40 -9.20 6.75
CA HIS A 130 -17.92 -8.32 7.81
C HIS A 130 -16.51 -7.84 7.51
N ILE A 131 -16.28 -6.55 7.66
CA ILE A 131 -14.96 -5.92 7.49
C ILE A 131 -14.73 -4.88 8.57
N ALA A 132 -13.45 -4.58 8.82
CA ALA A 132 -13.04 -3.42 9.61
C ALA A 132 -11.96 -2.65 8.85
N ASP A 133 -12.19 -1.35 8.65
CA ASP A 133 -11.21 -0.44 8.05
C ASP A 133 -10.39 0.18 9.19
N VAL A 134 -9.09 -0.10 9.21
CA VAL A 134 -8.20 0.30 10.29
C VAL A 134 -7.00 1.03 9.73
N MET A 135 -6.68 2.19 10.29
CA MET A 135 -5.44 2.89 9.99
C MET A 135 -4.35 2.40 10.94
N LEU A 136 -3.29 1.85 10.38
CA LEU A 136 -2.12 1.38 11.11
C LEU A 136 -0.96 2.36 10.94
N LYS A 137 -0.35 2.77 12.05
CA LYS A 137 0.83 3.63 12.08
C LYS A 137 2.08 2.75 12.17
N VAL A 138 2.93 2.85 11.15
CA VAL A 138 4.22 2.17 11.08
C VAL A 138 5.33 3.19 11.25
N GLU A 139 6.33 2.85 12.03
CA GLU A 139 7.52 3.68 12.18
C GLU A 139 8.34 3.65 10.88
N ASN A 140 8.69 4.82 10.37
CA ASN A 140 9.51 4.95 9.16
C ASN A 140 10.99 5.05 9.54
N CYS A 141 11.70 3.95 9.42
CA CYS A 141 13.12 3.87 9.78
C CYS A 141 14.07 4.61 8.82
N ILE A 142 13.61 4.95 7.61
CA ILE A 142 14.48 5.55 6.58
C ILE A 142 14.52 7.08 6.67
N GLN A 143 13.37 7.72 6.93
CA GLN A 143 13.26 9.19 6.93
C GLN A 143 12.88 9.77 8.28
N GLY A 144 12.71 8.94 9.28
CA GLY A 144 12.09 9.33 10.55
C GLY A 144 10.59 9.62 10.40
N GLY A 145 9.89 9.68 11.53
CA GLY A 145 8.45 9.88 11.55
C GLY A 145 7.64 8.60 11.39
N ASN A 146 6.39 8.73 10.96
CA ASN A 146 5.45 7.62 10.87
C ASN A 146 4.73 7.61 9.55
N VAL A 147 4.47 6.40 9.04
CA VAL A 147 3.62 6.16 7.86
C VAL A 147 2.29 5.58 8.32
N HIS A 148 1.19 6.15 7.84
CA HIS A 148 -0.16 5.69 8.13
C HIS A 148 -0.67 4.85 6.96
N ILE A 149 -0.77 3.54 7.16
CA ILE A 149 -1.16 2.58 6.13
C ILE A 149 -2.62 2.17 6.35
N PRO A 150 -3.52 2.38 5.37
CA PRO A 150 -4.87 1.87 5.44
C PRO A 150 -4.87 0.35 5.30
N CYS A 151 -5.57 -0.33 6.20
CA CYS A 151 -5.66 -1.77 6.24
C CYS A 151 -7.12 -2.20 6.31
N ILE A 152 -7.46 -3.28 5.62
CA ILE A 152 -8.78 -3.89 5.67
C ILE A 152 -8.68 -5.29 6.28
N PHE A 153 -9.47 -5.51 7.31
CA PHE A 153 -9.59 -6.78 8.02
C PHE A 153 -10.91 -7.44 7.61
N TRP A 154 -10.89 -8.74 7.41
CA TRP A 154 -12.02 -9.49 6.88
C TRP A 154 -12.51 -10.52 7.89
N GLN A 155 -13.86 -10.68 8.00
CA GLN A 155 -14.54 -11.74 8.73
C GLN A 155 -14.03 -11.87 10.18
N GLU A 156 -13.43 -12.99 10.52
CA GLU A 156 -12.90 -13.28 11.85
C GLU A 156 -11.84 -12.27 12.28
N ASN A 157 -10.96 -11.87 11.37
CA ASN A 157 -9.96 -10.83 11.65
C ASN A 157 -10.62 -9.47 11.93
N ALA A 158 -11.74 -9.13 11.26
CA ALA A 158 -12.48 -7.91 11.55
C ALA A 158 -13.09 -7.93 12.96
N SER A 159 -13.68 -9.05 13.34
CA SER A 159 -14.23 -9.25 14.70
C SER A 159 -13.13 -9.28 15.77
N GLU A 160 -11.96 -9.80 15.42
CA GLU A 160 -10.83 -9.86 16.35
C GLU A 160 -10.24 -8.48 16.58
N ILE A 161 -9.92 -7.72 15.51
CA ILE A 161 -9.31 -6.38 15.64
C ILE A 161 -10.23 -5.40 16.38
N ALA A 162 -11.54 -5.55 16.27
CA ALA A 162 -12.52 -4.70 16.94
C ALA A 162 -12.51 -4.82 18.49
N LYS A 163 -11.88 -5.85 19.04
CA LYS A 163 -11.69 -5.98 20.50
C LYS A 163 -10.62 -5.04 21.04
N TYR A 164 -9.79 -4.49 20.17
CA TYR A 164 -8.64 -3.69 20.56
C TYR A 164 -8.87 -2.21 20.25
N LYS A 165 -8.22 -1.35 21.02
CA LYS A 165 -8.36 0.11 20.95
C LYS A 165 -7.13 0.73 20.31
N ARG A 166 -7.28 2.01 19.97
CA ARG A 166 -6.17 2.89 19.60
C ARG A 166 -4.99 2.72 20.58
N GLY A 167 -3.77 2.70 20.05
CA GLY A 167 -2.54 2.52 20.81
C GLY A 167 -2.08 1.06 20.93
N THR A 168 -2.95 0.08 20.61
CA THR A 168 -2.54 -1.33 20.57
C THR A 168 -1.57 -1.56 19.41
N ILE A 169 -0.49 -2.30 19.65
CA ILE A 169 0.47 -2.69 18.63
C ILE A 169 0.14 -4.10 18.15
N VAL A 170 0.01 -4.25 16.84
CA VAL A 170 -0.29 -5.52 16.19
C VAL A 170 0.79 -5.88 15.18
N LYS A 171 1.05 -7.18 15.03
CA LYS A 171 1.76 -7.74 13.88
C LYS A 171 0.76 -8.27 12.90
N ILE A 172 0.88 -7.88 11.65
CA ILE A 172 0.02 -8.36 10.57
C ILE A 172 0.82 -8.91 9.42
N THR A 173 0.23 -9.87 8.72
CA THR A 173 0.64 -10.26 7.38
C THR A 173 -0.55 -10.13 6.44
N GLY A 174 -0.27 -9.85 5.19
CA GLY A 174 -1.31 -9.65 4.18
C GLY A 174 -0.71 -9.35 2.82
N ARG A 175 -1.48 -8.71 1.98
CA ARG A 175 -1.05 -8.26 0.64
C ARG A 175 -1.46 -6.81 0.40
N LEU A 176 -0.69 -6.11 -0.41
CA LEU A 176 -1.06 -4.80 -0.92
C LEU A 176 -2.08 -4.98 -2.05
N GLN A 177 -3.26 -4.41 -1.90
CA GLN A 177 -4.29 -4.45 -2.94
C GLN A 177 -4.65 -3.05 -3.42
N SER A 178 -5.03 -2.97 -4.68
CA SER A 178 -5.67 -1.81 -5.28
C SER A 178 -7.15 -2.07 -5.51
N ARG A 179 -7.97 -1.04 -5.36
CA ARG A 179 -9.39 -1.08 -5.63
C ARG A 179 -9.84 0.20 -6.31
N GLU A 180 -10.50 0.06 -7.43
CA GLU A 180 -11.17 1.20 -8.09
C GLU A 180 -12.53 1.44 -7.46
N TYR A 181 -12.88 2.70 -7.30
CA TYR A 181 -14.20 3.15 -6.89
C TYR A 181 -14.56 4.46 -7.59
N VAL A 182 -15.85 4.71 -7.71
CA VAL A 182 -16.38 5.96 -8.29
C VAL A 182 -16.74 6.89 -7.15
N LYS A 183 -16.13 8.07 -7.12
CA LYS A 183 -16.50 9.14 -6.23
C LYS A 183 -17.47 10.07 -6.95
N LYS A 184 -18.65 10.26 -6.37
CA LYS A 184 -19.67 11.19 -6.89
C LYS A 184 -19.55 12.53 -6.21
N TYR A 185 -19.62 13.57 -6.99
CA TYR A 185 -19.64 14.96 -6.52
C TYR A 185 -20.97 15.59 -6.93
N TYR A 186 -21.57 16.31 -6.01
CA TYR A 186 -22.81 17.07 -6.26
C TYR A 186 -22.46 18.56 -6.23
N GLY A 187 -22.56 19.21 -7.37
CA GLY A 187 -22.36 20.66 -7.50
C GLY A 187 -23.62 21.45 -7.13
N ASP A 188 -23.45 22.74 -6.89
CA ASP A 188 -24.54 23.65 -6.46
C ASP A 188 -25.74 23.73 -7.41
N ASN A 189 -25.60 23.30 -8.66
CA ASN A 189 -26.64 23.29 -9.70
C ASN A 189 -27.20 21.89 -9.96
N ASN A 190 -27.15 20.96 -9.01
CA ASN A 190 -27.60 19.57 -9.21
C ASN A 190 -26.85 18.84 -10.33
N THR A 191 -25.67 19.32 -10.73
CA THR A 191 -24.80 18.64 -11.67
C THR A 191 -24.05 17.54 -10.92
N GLU A 192 -24.34 16.28 -11.29
CA GLU A 192 -23.62 15.10 -10.78
C GLU A 192 -22.38 14.89 -11.67
N SER A 193 -21.19 14.84 -11.04
CA SER A 193 -19.97 14.44 -11.72
C SER A 193 -19.38 13.22 -11.02
N GLU A 194 -18.82 12.31 -11.81
CA GLU A 194 -18.23 11.07 -11.32
C GLU A 194 -16.74 11.07 -11.62
N GLU A 195 -15.94 10.67 -10.64
CA GLU A 195 -14.50 10.48 -10.78
C GLU A 195 -14.12 9.06 -10.38
N LYS A 196 -13.44 8.34 -11.28
CA LYS A 196 -12.85 7.05 -10.95
C LYS A 196 -11.57 7.28 -10.14
N ARG A 197 -11.49 6.64 -9.00
CA ARG A 197 -10.31 6.70 -8.11
C ARG A 197 -9.82 5.31 -7.78
N THR A 198 -8.52 5.19 -7.62
CA THR A 198 -7.89 3.98 -7.11
C THR A 198 -7.47 4.23 -5.67
N THR A 199 -7.87 3.35 -4.75
CA THR A 199 -7.32 3.29 -3.40
C THR A 199 -6.37 2.12 -3.28
N PHE A 200 -5.36 2.29 -2.42
CA PHE A 200 -4.39 1.25 -2.09
C PHE A 200 -4.48 0.99 -0.60
N GLU A 201 -4.59 -0.27 -0.23
CA GLU A 201 -4.74 -0.71 1.16
C GLU A 201 -4.10 -2.08 1.37
N VAL A 202 -3.75 -2.41 2.61
CA VAL A 202 -3.29 -3.74 2.95
C VAL A 202 -4.49 -4.60 3.33
N SER A 203 -4.74 -5.66 2.55
CA SER A 203 -5.71 -6.70 2.90
C SER A 203 -5.05 -7.68 3.88
N VAL A 204 -5.50 -7.65 5.13
CA VAL A 204 -4.91 -8.44 6.21
C VAL A 204 -5.38 -9.89 6.13
N GLU A 205 -4.41 -10.81 6.15
CA GLU A 205 -4.64 -12.26 6.14
C GLU A 205 -4.50 -12.87 7.54
N LYS A 206 -3.49 -12.40 8.31
CA LYS A 206 -3.27 -12.83 9.68
C LYS A 206 -2.90 -11.63 10.54
N MET A 207 -3.32 -11.69 11.80
CA MET A 207 -2.92 -10.72 12.81
C MET A 207 -2.57 -11.39 14.13
N GLN A 208 -1.69 -10.73 14.88
CA GLN A 208 -1.35 -11.09 16.25
C GLN A 208 -1.16 -9.79 17.04
N VAL A 209 -1.72 -9.73 18.24
CA VAL A 209 -1.44 -8.63 19.17
C VAL A 209 -0.03 -8.79 19.72
N TRP A 210 0.76 -7.73 19.59
CA TRP A 210 2.12 -7.69 20.12
C TRP A 210 2.18 -7.02 21.47
N TRP A 211 1.42 -5.93 21.62
CA TRP A 211 1.33 -5.17 22.87
C TRP A 211 0.03 -4.38 22.91
N GLN A 212 -0.53 -4.22 24.10
CA GLN A 212 -1.70 -3.35 24.31
C GLN A 212 -1.47 -2.47 25.53
N PRO A 213 -1.97 -1.22 25.54
CA PRO A 213 -1.90 -0.34 26.70
C PRO A 213 -2.69 -0.94 27.86
N GLU A 214 -2.16 -0.83 29.08
CA GLU A 214 -2.91 -1.21 30.29
C GLU A 214 -4.21 -0.40 30.36
N THR A 215 -5.31 -1.07 30.59
CA THR A 215 -6.57 -0.42 30.87
C THR A 215 -6.50 0.15 32.28
N VAL A 216 -6.23 1.45 32.40
CA VAL A 216 -6.38 2.14 33.69
C VAL A 216 -7.89 2.19 33.97
N GLU A 217 -8.39 1.26 34.75
CA GLU A 217 -9.73 1.39 35.35
C GLU A 217 -9.69 2.66 36.23
N ARG A 218 -10.31 3.72 35.77
CA ARG A 218 -10.60 4.87 36.63
C ARG A 218 -11.74 4.45 37.55
N ASN A 219 -11.39 4.10 38.78
CA ASN A 219 -12.32 4.01 39.89
C ASN A 219 -12.96 5.38 40.17
#